data_c9a679eeadd0bcf7fcd40ef6ba7e72e9
#
_entry.id   c9a679eeadd0bcf7fcd40ef6ba7e72e9
#
_cell.length_a   1.000
_cell.length_b   1.000
_cell.length_c   1.000
_cell.angle_alpha   90.00
_cell.angle_beta   90.00
_cell.angle_gamma   90.00
#
_symmetry.space_group_name_H-M   'P 1'
#
loop_
_entity.id
_entity.type
_entity.pdbx_description
1 polymer ?
#
loop_
_entity_poly.entity_id
_entity_poly.type
_entity_poly.pdbx_seq_one_letter_code
_entity_poly.pdbx_strand_id
1 'polypeptide(L)'
;VIQSMWSPAITAVKSQGKDCVYQPLKEGYRAWAAGFALPKTTKGKTADAVYEFVNWYLSGWVGAYLNRQGYYSAVLPTAKQYMSEDEWGFWMEGKAAKGDILSPTGAKLASAGEKRDGGSYEDRMGGVACWNATMDENKYMVRKWNEMVAS
;
A
#
# COMPACT_ATOMS: atom_id res chain seq x y z
N VAL A 1 6.12 -20.97 -0.61
CA VAL A 1 5.91 -19.85 -1.56
C VAL A 1 4.44 -19.45 -1.51
N ILE A 2 4.19 -18.16 -1.31
CA ILE A 2 2.82 -17.60 -1.34
C ILE A 2 2.72 -16.73 -2.58
N GLN A 3 1.72 -16.99 -3.41
CA GLN A 3 1.47 -16.27 -4.64
C GLN A 3 0.44 -15.15 -4.42
N SER A 4 0.61 -14.00 -5.10
CA SER A 4 -0.34 -12.88 -5.10
C SER A 4 -0.61 -12.27 -3.72
N MET A 5 0.44 -12.01 -2.94
CA MET A 5 0.32 -11.31 -1.65
C MET A 5 0.59 -9.81 -1.79
N TRP A 6 -0.04 -9.05 -0.91
CA TRP A 6 0.20 -7.60 -0.81
C TRP A 6 1.54 -7.31 -0.14
N SER A 7 2.17 -6.18 -0.50
CA SER A 7 3.40 -5.72 0.15
C SER A 7 3.30 -5.68 1.68
N PRO A 8 2.21 -5.24 2.31
CA PRO A 8 2.06 -5.27 3.76
C PRO A 8 2.10 -6.65 4.40
N ALA A 9 1.87 -7.72 3.65
CA ALA A 9 2.01 -9.08 4.18
C ALA A 9 3.45 -9.35 4.63
N ILE A 10 4.45 -8.83 3.94
CA ILE A 10 5.86 -8.90 4.35
C ILE A 10 6.05 -8.23 5.71
N THR A 11 5.50 -7.03 5.88
CA THR A 11 5.55 -6.29 7.15
C THR A 11 4.91 -7.11 8.28
N ALA A 12 3.74 -7.69 8.03
CA ALA A 12 3.03 -8.50 9.02
C ALA A 12 3.79 -9.79 9.39
N VAL A 13 4.43 -10.45 8.41
CA VAL A 13 5.21 -11.67 8.66
C VAL A 13 6.52 -11.35 9.39
N LYS A 14 7.25 -10.32 8.96
CA LYS A 14 8.49 -9.86 9.61
C LYS A 14 8.23 -9.40 11.06
N SER A 15 7.12 -8.73 11.33
CA SER A 15 6.77 -8.30 12.69
C SER A 15 6.49 -9.47 13.65
N GLN A 16 6.27 -10.67 13.13
CA GLN A 16 6.17 -11.91 13.91
C GLN A 16 7.52 -12.64 14.07
N GLY A 17 8.62 -11.99 13.69
CA GLY A 17 9.96 -12.58 13.73
C GLY A 17 10.18 -13.71 12.70
N LYS A 18 9.43 -13.70 11.60
CA LYS A 18 9.58 -14.68 10.52
C LYS A 18 10.31 -14.07 9.33
N ASP A 19 11.30 -14.79 8.83
CA ASP A 19 12.02 -14.40 7.63
C ASP A 19 11.16 -14.57 6.38
N CYS A 20 11.08 -13.53 5.59
CA CYS A 20 10.43 -13.54 4.29
C CYS A 20 11.00 -12.44 3.39
N VAL A 21 10.91 -12.65 2.11
CA VAL A 21 11.32 -11.69 1.09
C VAL A 21 10.20 -11.46 0.08
N TYR A 22 10.12 -10.25 -0.44
CA TYR A 22 9.27 -9.93 -1.58
C TYR A 22 10.05 -10.15 -2.87
N GLN A 23 9.58 -11.07 -3.68
CA GLN A 23 10.20 -11.38 -4.97
C GLN A 23 9.55 -10.54 -6.07
N PRO A 24 10.23 -9.52 -6.62
CA PRO A 24 9.74 -8.84 -7.81
C PRO A 24 9.72 -9.83 -8.98
N LEU A 25 8.60 -9.86 -9.71
CA LEU A 25 8.45 -10.74 -10.86
C LEU A 25 9.00 -10.06 -12.12
N LYS A 26 9.71 -10.82 -12.94
CA LYS A 26 10.26 -10.35 -14.21
C LYS A 26 9.15 -9.91 -15.18
N GLU A 27 8.02 -10.59 -15.15
CA GLU A 27 6.84 -10.32 -15.97
C GLU A 27 6.06 -9.09 -15.48
N GLY A 28 6.44 -8.55 -14.35
CA GLY A 28 5.69 -7.51 -13.67
C GLY A 28 4.57 -8.04 -12.78
N TYR A 29 3.80 -7.13 -12.22
CA TYR A 29 2.73 -7.47 -11.28
C TYR A 29 1.52 -6.54 -11.43
N ARG A 30 0.42 -6.96 -10.83
CA ARG A 30 -0.82 -6.20 -10.79
C ARG A 30 -0.78 -5.18 -9.66
N ALA A 31 -1.16 -3.95 -9.98
CA ALA A 31 -1.39 -2.91 -8.98
C ALA A 31 -2.88 -2.58 -8.84
N TRP A 32 -3.21 -1.94 -7.75
CA TRP A 32 -4.55 -1.43 -7.46
C TRP A 32 -4.46 -0.19 -6.58
N ALA A 33 -5.47 0.66 -6.66
CA ALA A 33 -5.60 1.83 -5.83
C ALA A 33 -6.96 1.81 -5.13
N ALA A 34 -6.97 2.15 -3.84
CA ALA A 34 -8.18 2.39 -3.09
C ALA A 34 -8.52 3.89 -3.12
N GLY A 35 -9.79 4.21 -3.18
CA GLY A 35 -10.28 5.58 -3.20
C GLY A 35 -11.50 5.76 -2.31
N PHE A 36 -11.80 7.02 -1.99
CA PHE A 36 -13.04 7.40 -1.35
C PHE A 36 -14.09 7.72 -2.40
N ALA A 37 -15.29 7.23 -2.22
CA ALA A 37 -16.44 7.57 -3.06
C ALA A 37 -17.52 8.24 -2.21
N LEU A 38 -17.93 9.43 -2.62
CA LEU A 38 -19.03 10.14 -2.00
C LEU A 38 -20.30 9.94 -2.84
N PRO A 39 -21.37 9.33 -2.30
CA PRO A 39 -22.64 9.19 -3.01
C PRO A 39 -23.25 10.55 -3.38
N LYS A 40 -23.82 10.68 -4.57
CA LYS A 40 -24.45 11.92 -5.06
C LYS A 40 -25.58 12.44 -4.17
N THR A 41 -26.17 11.56 -3.37
CA THR A 41 -27.24 11.88 -2.42
C THR A 41 -26.75 12.51 -1.13
N THR A 42 -25.45 12.40 -0.81
CA THR A 42 -24.86 12.97 0.41
C THR A 42 -24.75 14.48 0.27
N LYS A 43 -25.36 15.22 1.20
CA LYS A 43 -25.43 16.70 1.17
C LYS A 43 -25.32 17.30 2.58
N GLY A 44 -25.14 18.63 2.64
CA GLY A 44 -25.10 19.40 3.87
C GLY A 44 -24.03 18.94 4.83
N LYS A 45 -24.27 19.00 6.13
CA LYS A 45 -23.29 18.68 7.18
C LYS A 45 -22.62 17.31 7.03
N THR A 46 -23.30 16.32 6.48
CA THR A 46 -22.71 15.01 6.23
C THR A 46 -21.65 15.08 5.14
N ALA A 47 -21.92 15.80 4.05
CA ALA A 47 -20.91 16.01 3.00
C ALA A 47 -19.72 16.79 3.54
N ASP A 48 -19.95 17.84 4.33
CA ASP A 48 -18.90 18.66 4.94
C ASP A 48 -17.99 17.77 5.83
N ALA A 49 -18.57 16.97 6.70
CA ALA A 49 -17.83 16.04 7.55
C ALA A 49 -17.01 15.00 6.75
N VAL A 50 -17.52 14.51 5.63
CA VAL A 50 -16.77 13.61 4.76
C VAL A 50 -15.57 14.32 4.13
N TYR A 51 -15.72 15.56 3.67
CA TYR A 51 -14.61 16.33 3.13
C TYR A 51 -13.55 16.64 4.20
N GLU A 52 -13.96 17.00 5.41
CA GLU A 52 -13.04 17.19 6.52
C GLU A 52 -12.25 15.92 6.84
N PHE A 53 -12.92 14.77 6.90
CA PHE A 53 -12.28 13.48 7.11
C PHE A 53 -11.29 13.15 5.99
N VAL A 54 -11.67 13.31 4.73
CA VAL A 54 -10.79 13.03 3.58
C VAL A 54 -9.59 13.97 3.57
N ASN A 55 -9.79 15.26 3.85
CA ASN A 55 -8.71 16.22 3.95
C ASN A 55 -7.73 15.87 5.08
N TRP A 56 -8.24 15.50 6.26
CA TRP A 56 -7.42 14.99 7.35
C TRP A 56 -6.65 13.72 6.92
N TYR A 57 -7.32 12.77 6.28
CA TYR A 57 -6.71 11.53 5.81
C TYR A 57 -5.56 11.79 4.83
N LEU A 58 -5.70 12.77 3.94
CA LEU A 58 -4.71 13.14 2.94
C LEU A 58 -3.65 14.13 3.46
N SER A 59 -3.78 14.64 4.68
CA SER A 59 -2.86 15.63 5.26
C SER A 59 -1.47 15.08 5.56
N GLY A 60 -1.31 13.75 5.58
CA GLY A 60 -0.01 13.08 5.55
C GLY A 60 0.26 12.15 6.72
N TRP A 61 -0.29 12.38 7.93
CA TRP A 61 -0.05 11.50 9.07
C TRP A 61 -0.51 10.06 8.79
N VAL A 62 -1.75 9.91 8.31
CA VAL A 62 -2.27 8.59 7.93
C VAL A 62 -1.45 8.00 6.79
N GLY A 63 -1.05 8.83 5.82
CA GLY A 63 -0.19 8.41 4.72
C GLY A 63 1.14 7.84 5.20
N ALA A 64 1.80 8.49 6.15
CA ALA A 64 3.04 8.00 6.74
C ALA A 64 2.84 6.67 7.49
N TYR A 65 1.72 6.54 8.21
CA TYR A 65 1.35 5.29 8.88
C TYR A 65 1.19 4.14 7.88
N LEU A 66 0.50 4.37 6.76
CA LEU A 66 0.33 3.39 5.68
C LEU A 66 1.66 3.03 5.02
N ASN A 67 2.52 4.03 4.76
CA ASN A 67 3.82 3.81 4.15
C ASN A 67 4.70 2.90 5.01
N ARG A 68 4.66 3.02 6.34
CA ARG A 68 5.37 2.13 7.27
C ARG A 68 4.85 0.69 7.30
N GLN A 69 3.70 0.45 6.71
CA GLN A 69 3.17 -0.91 6.50
C GLN A 69 3.53 -1.49 5.13
N GLY A 70 4.23 -0.73 4.28
CA GLY A 70 4.61 -1.15 2.93
C GLY A 70 3.63 -0.76 1.83
N TYR A 71 2.53 -0.04 2.15
CA TYR A 71 1.68 0.61 1.16
C TYR A 71 2.31 1.90 0.62
N TYR A 72 1.71 2.46 -0.40
CA TYR A 72 1.95 3.83 -0.82
C TYR A 72 0.72 4.67 -0.54
N SER A 73 0.92 5.82 0.09
CA SER A 73 -0.15 6.78 0.32
C SER A 73 -0.47 7.56 -0.95
N ALA A 74 -1.71 8.05 -1.05
CA ALA A 74 -2.18 8.81 -2.21
C ALA A 74 -1.40 10.13 -2.42
N VAL A 75 -0.97 10.77 -1.33
CA VAL A 75 -0.23 12.03 -1.38
C VAL A 75 1.12 11.85 -0.67
N LEU A 76 2.14 11.47 -1.43
CA LEU A 76 3.48 11.21 -0.91
C LEU A 76 4.14 12.45 -0.29
N PRO A 77 4.08 13.67 -0.90
CA PRO A 77 4.73 14.84 -0.31
C PRO A 77 4.22 15.20 1.09
N THR A 78 2.92 15.04 1.36
CA THR A 78 2.36 15.31 2.69
C THR A 78 2.76 14.22 3.68
N ALA A 79 2.78 12.96 3.26
CA ALA A 79 3.22 11.84 4.09
C ALA A 79 4.71 11.97 4.49
N LYS A 80 5.56 12.47 3.59
CA LYS A 80 6.99 12.67 3.86
C LYS A 80 7.25 13.51 5.10
N GLN A 81 6.42 14.50 5.37
CA GLN A 81 6.57 15.40 6.53
C GLN A 81 6.44 14.68 7.89
N TYR A 82 5.84 13.51 7.91
CA TYR A 82 5.61 12.67 9.09
C TYR A 82 6.51 11.44 9.14
N MET A 83 7.51 11.36 8.26
CA MET A 83 8.50 10.28 8.22
C MET A 83 9.89 10.86 8.44
N SER A 84 10.76 10.11 9.11
CA SER A 84 12.17 10.47 9.18
C SER A 84 12.82 10.33 7.81
N GLU A 85 13.98 10.97 7.61
CA GLU A 85 14.76 10.82 6.38
C GLU A 85 15.16 9.37 6.13
N ASP A 86 15.46 8.62 7.19
CA ASP A 86 15.83 7.21 7.08
C ASP A 86 14.65 6.35 6.65
N GLU A 87 13.48 6.53 7.29
CA GLU A 87 12.25 5.85 6.89
C GLU A 87 11.87 6.17 5.44
N TRP A 88 11.94 7.44 5.05
CA TRP A 88 11.66 7.85 3.67
C TRP A 88 12.64 7.22 2.68
N GLY A 89 13.94 7.28 3.00
CA GLY A 89 14.99 6.66 2.22
C GLY A 89 14.76 5.16 2.02
N PHE A 90 14.43 4.45 3.08
CA PHE A 90 14.15 3.02 3.04
C PHE A 90 12.88 2.71 2.24
N TRP A 91 11.74 3.35 2.59
CA TRP A 91 10.45 2.99 2.04
C TRP A 91 10.21 3.50 0.61
N MET A 92 10.75 4.68 0.25
CA MET A 92 10.47 5.33 -1.03
C MET A 92 11.66 5.35 -1.99
N GLU A 93 12.87 5.50 -1.47
CA GLU A 93 14.04 5.68 -2.31
C GLU A 93 14.89 4.40 -2.48
N GLY A 94 14.51 3.29 -1.83
CA GLY A 94 15.23 2.02 -1.90
C GLY A 94 16.64 2.07 -1.29
N LYS A 95 16.90 3.06 -0.43
CA LYS A 95 18.17 3.21 0.28
C LYS A 95 18.31 2.18 1.38
N ALA A 96 19.55 1.86 1.75
CA ALA A 96 19.82 1.07 2.94
C ALA A 96 19.42 1.85 4.18
N ALA A 97 18.77 1.18 5.13
CA ALA A 97 18.42 1.75 6.42
C ALA A 97 19.70 2.18 7.17
N LYS A 98 19.68 3.36 7.78
CA LYS A 98 20.77 3.83 8.64
C LYS A 98 20.66 3.26 10.06
N GLY A 99 19.43 2.98 10.49
CA GLY A 99 19.08 2.38 11.78
C GLY A 99 18.00 1.30 11.62
N ASP A 100 17.43 0.87 12.73
CA ASP A 100 16.30 -0.08 12.71
C ASP A 100 15.04 0.57 12.12
N ILE A 101 14.44 -0.06 11.13
CA ILE A 101 13.16 0.33 10.57
C ILE A 101 12.05 -0.40 11.33
N LEU A 102 11.12 0.37 11.87
CA LEU A 102 10.05 -0.15 12.70
C LEU A 102 8.70 -0.11 11.99
N SER A 103 7.85 -1.07 12.33
CA SER A 103 6.42 -1.03 11.98
C SER A 103 5.70 0.07 12.75
N PRO A 104 4.47 0.45 12.37
CA PRO A 104 3.65 1.39 13.16
C PRO A 104 3.40 0.94 14.61
N THR A 105 3.54 -0.34 14.89
CA THR A 105 3.37 -0.94 16.24
C THR A 105 4.69 -1.15 16.97
N GLY A 106 5.81 -0.67 16.43
CA GLY A 106 7.13 -0.75 17.03
C GLY A 106 7.89 -2.05 16.80
N ALA A 107 7.35 -2.99 16.03
CA ALA A 107 8.08 -4.22 15.68
C ALA A 107 9.19 -3.91 14.65
N LYS A 108 10.37 -4.49 14.83
CA LYS A 108 11.49 -4.33 13.90
C LYS A 108 11.22 -5.05 12.59
N LEU A 109 11.35 -4.33 11.48
CA LEU A 109 11.12 -4.81 10.12
C LEU A 109 12.42 -4.97 9.32
N ALA A 110 13.42 -4.13 9.60
CA ALA A 110 14.73 -4.19 8.98
C ALA A 110 15.79 -3.64 9.94
N SER A 111 17.01 -4.10 9.80
CA SER A 111 18.18 -3.61 10.52
C SER A 111 18.96 -2.60 9.69
N ALA A 112 19.88 -1.87 10.34
CA ALA A 112 20.83 -1.00 9.65
C ALA A 112 21.57 -1.76 8.54
N GLY A 113 21.71 -1.15 7.37
CA GLY A 113 22.32 -1.74 6.18
C GLY A 113 21.36 -2.52 5.29
N GLU A 114 20.19 -2.94 5.78
CA GLU A 114 19.20 -3.64 4.97
C GLU A 114 18.45 -2.67 4.03
N LYS A 115 18.02 -3.18 2.87
CA LYS A 115 17.21 -2.45 1.89
C LYS A 115 15.82 -3.05 1.81
N ARG A 116 14.86 -2.24 1.39
CA ARG A 116 13.53 -2.71 1.07
C ARG A 116 13.57 -3.65 -0.12
N ASP A 117 12.87 -4.76 -0.01
CA ASP A 117 12.64 -5.67 -1.14
C ASP A 117 11.88 -4.96 -2.27
N GLY A 118 12.29 -5.19 -3.50
CA GLY A 118 11.67 -4.61 -4.69
C GLY A 118 12.12 -3.19 -5.05
N GLY A 119 13.07 -2.62 -4.30
CA GLY A 119 13.70 -1.34 -4.65
C GLY A 119 12.91 -0.08 -4.26
N SER A 120 13.15 1.00 -5.00
CA SER A 120 12.49 2.30 -4.82
C SER A 120 11.00 2.29 -5.19
N TYR A 121 10.32 3.41 -4.91
CA TYR A 121 8.97 3.64 -5.41
C TYR A 121 8.91 3.58 -6.93
N GLU A 122 9.87 4.23 -7.61
CA GLU A 122 9.98 4.26 -9.07
C GLU A 122 10.20 2.85 -9.65
N ASP A 123 11.11 2.05 -9.06
CA ASP A 123 11.35 0.67 -9.49
C ASP A 123 10.08 -0.17 -9.37
N ARG A 124 9.36 -0.02 -8.26
CA ARG A 124 8.15 -0.78 -8.00
C ARG A 124 6.98 -0.35 -8.88
N MET A 125 6.81 0.95 -9.13
CA MET A 125 5.79 1.46 -10.05
C MET A 125 6.13 1.11 -11.50
N GLY A 126 7.40 1.14 -11.87
CA GLY A 126 7.88 0.70 -13.19
C GLY A 126 7.65 -0.79 -13.47
N GLY A 127 7.57 -1.62 -12.42
CA GLY A 127 7.24 -3.06 -12.52
C GLY A 127 5.75 -3.37 -12.64
N VAL A 128 4.86 -2.38 -12.61
CA VAL A 128 3.42 -2.61 -12.73
C VAL A 128 3.04 -2.94 -14.17
N ALA A 129 2.62 -4.17 -14.41
CA ALA A 129 2.18 -4.64 -15.72
C ALA A 129 0.71 -4.29 -16.02
N CYS A 130 -0.14 -4.24 -15.00
CA CYS A 130 -1.55 -3.86 -15.15
C CYS A 130 -2.13 -3.27 -13.86
N TRP A 131 -3.14 -2.44 -14.01
CA TRP A 131 -3.94 -1.91 -12.91
C TRP A 131 -5.28 -2.61 -12.82
N ASN A 132 -5.76 -2.82 -11.59
CA ASN A 132 -7.13 -3.28 -11.39
C ASN A 132 -8.10 -2.27 -11.98
N ALA A 133 -8.92 -2.73 -12.90
CA ALA A 133 -10.02 -1.97 -13.48
C ALA A 133 -11.25 -2.87 -13.58
N THR A 134 -12.42 -2.26 -13.65
CA THR A 134 -13.64 -2.98 -14.00
C THR A 134 -13.52 -3.43 -15.45
N MET A 135 -13.57 -4.72 -15.70
CA MET A 135 -13.53 -5.28 -17.04
C MET A 135 -14.89 -5.17 -17.74
N ASP A 136 -14.90 -5.15 -19.05
CA ASP A 136 -16.14 -5.08 -19.84
C ASP A 136 -17.04 -6.30 -19.58
N GLU A 137 -16.43 -7.46 -19.31
CA GLU A 137 -17.11 -8.71 -18.98
C GLU A 137 -17.59 -8.82 -17.53
N ASN A 138 -17.52 -7.74 -16.75
CA ASN A 138 -17.85 -7.77 -15.33
C ASN A 138 -19.22 -8.40 -15.01
N LYS A 139 -20.26 -8.11 -15.82
CA LYS A 139 -21.60 -8.69 -15.65
C LYS A 139 -21.58 -10.23 -15.82
N TYR A 140 -20.79 -10.73 -16.77
CA TYR A 140 -20.61 -12.17 -16.97
C TYR A 140 -19.89 -12.79 -15.77
N MET A 141 -18.80 -12.16 -15.32
CA MET A 141 -18.02 -12.63 -14.17
C MET A 141 -18.85 -12.71 -12.90
N VAL A 142 -19.65 -11.68 -12.60
CA VAL A 142 -20.55 -11.66 -11.43
C VAL A 142 -21.59 -12.79 -11.51
N ARG A 143 -22.16 -13.04 -12.69
CA ARG A 143 -23.08 -14.16 -12.87
C ARG A 143 -22.41 -15.50 -12.61
N LYS A 144 -21.21 -15.72 -13.18
CA LYS A 144 -20.46 -16.97 -12.99
C LYS A 144 -20.03 -17.17 -11.54
N TRP A 145 -19.64 -16.09 -10.88
CA TRP A 145 -19.36 -16.15 -9.45
C TRP A 145 -20.57 -16.59 -8.63
N ASN A 146 -21.74 -15.98 -8.88
CA ASN A 146 -22.97 -16.35 -8.18
C ASN A 146 -23.40 -17.79 -8.46
N GLU A 147 -23.25 -18.28 -9.70
CA GLU A 147 -23.51 -19.68 -10.06
C GLU A 147 -22.59 -20.62 -9.27
N MET A 148 -21.31 -20.29 -9.16
CA MET A 148 -20.33 -21.09 -8.42
C MET A 148 -20.63 -21.10 -6.91
N VAL A 149 -20.99 -19.97 -6.33
CA VAL A 149 -21.28 -19.87 -4.88
C VAL A 149 -22.61 -20.57 -4.52
N ALA A 150 -23.56 -20.67 -5.46
CA ALA A 150 -24.85 -21.32 -5.26
C ALA A 150 -24.81 -22.84 -5.51
N SER A 151 -23.72 -23.37 -6.03
CA SER A 151 -23.51 -24.83 -6.29
C SER A 151 -22.96 -25.54 -5.06
#